data_f092a81369bf947dde5c1b7f360b9d5b
#
_entry.id   f092a81369bf947dde5c1b7f360b9d5b
#
_cell.length_a   1.000
_cell.length_b   1.000
_cell.length_c   1.000
_cell.angle_alpha   90.00
_cell.angle_beta   90.00
_cell.angle_gamma   90.00
#
_symmetry.space_group_name_H-M   'P 1'
#
loop_
_entity.id
_entity.type
_entity.pdbx_description
1 polymer ?
#
loop_
_entity_poly.entity_id
_entity_poly.type
_entity_poly.pdbx_seq_one_letter_code
_entity_poly.pdbx_strand_id
1 'polypeptide(L)'
;MEQEYIITVFSENKVGLLSQITTVFTCRDVNIESLTTSESALQGIHKFTIVVRTTPDQVDKLVRQVEKKIDVLKTFVYTPDEVVQQEIALYKVTRSRGVEQLVREHNVRILEIDEDYIVVDGKKITI
;
A
#
# COMPACT_ATOMS: atom_id res chain seq x y z
N MET A 1 -4.95 6.54 -21.50
CA MET A 1 -4.28 7.45 -20.57
C MET A 1 -4.06 6.72 -19.25
N GLU A 2 -2.82 6.56 -18.86
CA GLU A 2 -2.49 5.85 -17.63
C GLU A 2 -2.71 6.73 -16.41
N GLN A 3 -3.26 6.13 -15.36
CA GLN A 3 -3.41 6.79 -14.07
C GLN A 3 -3.23 5.77 -12.95
N GLU A 4 -3.07 6.26 -11.74
CA GLU A 4 -2.89 5.42 -10.57
C GLU A 4 -4.22 4.87 -10.09
N TYR A 5 -4.23 3.59 -9.75
CA TYR A 5 -5.39 2.93 -9.14
C TYR A 5 -4.97 2.18 -7.89
N ILE A 6 -5.85 2.17 -6.92
CA ILE A 6 -5.69 1.41 -5.70
C ILE A 6 -6.72 0.30 -5.72
N ILE A 7 -6.25 -0.94 -5.76
CA ILE A 7 -7.12 -2.12 -5.81
C ILE A 7 -7.08 -2.80 -4.45
N THR A 8 -8.24 -2.92 -3.82
CA THR A 8 -8.37 -3.61 -2.53
C THR A 8 -9.06 -4.94 -2.76
N VAL A 9 -8.40 -6.02 -2.38
CA VAL A 9 -8.91 -7.39 -2.55
C VAL A 9 -9.13 -8.00 -1.17
N PHE A 10 -10.35 -8.43 -0.90
CA PHE A 10 -10.68 -9.19 0.30
C PHE A 10 -10.77 -10.67 -0.06
N SER A 11 -10.08 -11.51 0.68
CA SER A 11 -10.00 -12.93 0.37
C SER A 11 -9.91 -13.79 1.61
N GLU A 12 -10.16 -15.09 1.46
CA GLU A 12 -9.83 -16.05 2.48
C GLU A 12 -8.31 -16.18 2.58
N ASN A 13 -7.80 -16.51 3.76
CA ASN A 13 -6.37 -16.70 3.97
C ASN A 13 -5.96 -18.08 3.45
N LYS A 14 -5.50 -18.14 2.22
CA LYS A 14 -5.06 -19.38 1.56
C LYS A 14 -3.61 -19.26 1.13
N VAL A 15 -2.86 -20.35 1.33
CA VAL A 15 -1.48 -20.44 0.86
C VAL A 15 -1.47 -20.33 -0.67
N GLY A 16 -0.58 -19.50 -1.20
CA GLY A 16 -0.42 -19.35 -2.64
C GLY A 16 -1.39 -18.37 -3.31
N LEU A 17 -2.36 -17.83 -2.59
CA LEU A 17 -3.31 -16.90 -3.18
C LEU A 17 -2.62 -15.62 -3.67
N LEU A 18 -1.65 -15.11 -2.93
CA LEU A 18 -0.89 -13.94 -3.33
C LEU A 18 -0.21 -14.16 -4.68
N SER A 19 0.38 -15.33 -4.88
CA SER A 19 1.00 -15.69 -6.15
C SER A 19 -0.02 -15.73 -7.29
N GLN A 20 -1.21 -16.25 -7.05
CA GLN A 20 -2.29 -16.28 -8.04
C GLN A 20 -2.73 -14.87 -8.44
N ILE A 21 -2.89 -13.99 -7.46
CA ILE A 21 -3.30 -12.60 -7.71
C ILE A 21 -2.22 -11.86 -8.49
N THR A 22 -0.97 -11.95 -8.07
CA THR A 22 0.12 -11.24 -8.75
C THR A 22 0.35 -11.76 -10.17
N THR A 23 0.08 -13.03 -10.42
CA THR A 23 0.16 -13.62 -11.76
C THR A 23 -0.82 -12.95 -12.73
N VAL A 24 -2.01 -12.58 -12.27
CA VAL A 24 -2.99 -11.86 -13.10
C VAL A 24 -2.38 -10.55 -13.62
N PHE A 25 -1.70 -9.81 -12.77
CA PHE A 25 -1.06 -8.55 -13.15
C PHE A 25 0.10 -8.80 -14.12
N THR A 26 0.90 -9.81 -13.88
CA THR A 26 2.01 -10.16 -14.75
C THR A 26 1.53 -10.55 -16.15
N CYS A 27 0.46 -11.34 -16.24
CA CYS A 27 -0.09 -11.79 -17.52
C CYS A 27 -0.63 -10.64 -18.37
N ARG A 28 -1.02 -9.55 -17.73
CA ARG A 28 -1.50 -8.36 -18.44
C ARG A 28 -0.43 -7.28 -18.58
N ASP A 29 0.79 -7.61 -18.23
CA ASP A 29 1.93 -6.70 -18.32
C ASP A 29 1.72 -5.40 -17.52
N VAL A 30 1.07 -5.53 -16.36
CA VAL A 30 0.84 -4.42 -15.44
C VAL A 30 1.80 -4.56 -14.27
N ASN A 31 2.61 -3.52 -14.04
CA ASN A 31 3.56 -3.52 -12.94
C ASN A 31 2.87 -3.09 -11.64
N ILE A 32 3.12 -3.86 -10.58
CA ILE A 32 2.63 -3.53 -9.24
C ILE A 32 3.62 -2.56 -8.61
N GLU A 33 3.17 -1.36 -8.30
CA GLU A 33 4.01 -0.34 -7.67
C GLU A 33 4.12 -0.52 -6.16
N SER A 34 3.04 -1.00 -5.54
CA SER A 34 3.00 -1.23 -4.10
C SER A 34 2.04 -2.36 -3.80
N LEU A 35 2.41 -3.19 -2.83
CA LEU A 35 1.58 -4.30 -2.39
C LEU A 35 1.66 -4.40 -0.88
N THR A 36 0.51 -4.34 -0.22
CA THR A 36 0.40 -4.50 1.23
C THR A 36 -0.61 -5.58 1.54
N THR A 37 -0.28 -6.47 2.44
CA THR A 37 -1.20 -7.51 2.90
C THR A 37 -1.39 -7.38 4.40
N SER A 38 -2.61 -7.62 4.86
CA SER A 38 -2.91 -7.58 6.29
C SER A 38 -4.19 -8.37 6.58
N GLU A 39 -4.38 -8.74 7.84
CA GLU A 39 -5.67 -9.24 8.26
C GLU A 39 -6.67 -8.09 8.23
N SER A 40 -7.89 -8.40 7.78
CA SER A 40 -8.98 -7.43 7.84
C SER A 40 -9.58 -7.40 9.25
N ALA A 41 -10.57 -6.54 9.46
CA ALA A 41 -11.31 -6.49 10.72
C ALA A 41 -12.07 -7.80 10.99
N LEU A 42 -12.36 -8.59 9.96
CA LEU A 42 -13.02 -9.88 10.09
C LEU A 42 -11.98 -10.98 10.18
N GLN A 43 -12.10 -11.81 11.21
CA GLN A 43 -11.18 -12.93 11.44
C GLN A 43 -11.21 -13.90 10.26
N GLY A 44 -10.02 -14.33 9.81
CA GLY A 44 -9.89 -15.29 8.71
C GLY A 44 -9.96 -14.66 7.32
N ILE A 45 -10.19 -13.37 7.24
CA ILE A 45 -10.26 -12.65 5.96
C ILE A 45 -9.05 -11.72 5.83
N HIS A 46 -8.33 -11.87 4.73
CA HIS A 46 -7.16 -11.04 4.43
C HIS A 46 -7.52 -9.93 3.47
N LYS A 47 -6.78 -8.85 3.58
CA LYS A 47 -6.92 -7.68 2.72
C LYS A 47 -5.59 -7.44 2.00
N PHE A 48 -5.66 -7.37 0.68
CA PHE A 48 -4.53 -6.96 -0.16
C PHE A 48 -4.81 -5.56 -0.68
N THR A 49 -3.85 -4.67 -0.54
CA THR A 49 -3.94 -3.33 -1.13
C THR A 49 -2.85 -3.23 -2.18
N ILE A 50 -3.26 -3.07 -3.44
CA ILE A 50 -2.35 -3.11 -4.58
C ILE A 50 -2.45 -1.78 -5.31
N VAL A 51 -1.31 -1.10 -5.48
CA VAL A 51 -1.25 0.16 -6.22
C VAL A 51 -0.61 -0.12 -7.57
N VAL A 52 -1.30 0.26 -8.63
CA VAL A 52 -0.83 0.10 -10.00
C VAL A 52 -1.06 1.39 -10.79
N ARG A 53 -0.31 1.56 -11.85
CA ARG A 53 -0.51 2.64 -12.81
C ARG A 53 -0.83 2.02 -14.17
N THR A 54 -2.04 2.25 -14.63
CA THR A 54 -2.52 1.63 -15.86
C THR A 54 -3.71 2.42 -16.42
N THR A 55 -4.31 1.91 -17.49
CA THR A 55 -5.49 2.53 -18.10
C THR A 55 -6.78 2.05 -17.44
N PRO A 56 -7.87 2.84 -17.52
CA PRO A 56 -9.17 2.40 -16.97
C PRO A 56 -9.66 1.07 -17.56
N ASP A 57 -9.41 0.82 -18.82
CA ASP A 57 -9.80 -0.41 -19.49
C ASP A 57 -9.06 -1.61 -18.92
N GLN A 58 -7.75 -1.48 -18.70
CA GLN A 58 -6.93 -2.54 -18.12
C GLN A 58 -7.32 -2.84 -16.68
N VAL A 59 -7.57 -1.81 -15.87
CA VAL A 59 -7.92 -2.04 -14.47
C VAL A 59 -9.25 -2.78 -14.35
N ASP A 60 -10.19 -2.50 -15.22
CA ASP A 60 -11.49 -3.19 -15.24
C ASP A 60 -11.31 -4.67 -15.54
N LYS A 61 -10.46 -5.01 -16.50
CA LYS A 61 -10.14 -6.40 -16.85
C LYS A 61 -9.40 -7.11 -15.71
N LEU A 62 -8.47 -6.43 -15.06
CA LEU A 62 -7.74 -6.99 -13.91
C LEU A 62 -8.68 -7.36 -12.79
N VAL A 63 -9.59 -6.47 -12.43
CA VAL A 63 -10.54 -6.69 -11.34
C VAL A 63 -11.44 -7.89 -11.64
N ARG A 64 -11.92 -7.99 -12.87
CA ARG A 64 -12.76 -9.12 -13.27
C ARG A 64 -12.03 -10.45 -13.17
N GLN A 65 -10.75 -10.49 -13.55
CA GLN A 65 -9.95 -11.71 -13.45
C GLN A 65 -9.64 -12.09 -12.01
N VAL A 66 -9.35 -11.09 -11.16
CA VAL A 66 -9.09 -11.34 -9.74
C VAL A 66 -10.34 -11.88 -9.06
N GLU A 67 -11.50 -11.31 -9.35
CA GLU A 67 -12.77 -11.75 -8.76
C GLU A 67 -13.19 -13.18 -9.18
N LYS A 68 -12.65 -13.69 -10.27
CA LYS A 68 -12.91 -15.07 -10.70
C LYS A 68 -12.19 -16.11 -9.84
N LYS A 69 -11.22 -15.72 -9.03
CA LYS A 69 -10.53 -16.66 -8.14
C LYS A 69 -11.49 -17.07 -7.03
N ILE A 70 -11.53 -18.37 -6.75
CA ILE A 70 -12.50 -18.95 -5.79
C ILE A 70 -12.36 -18.35 -4.40
N ASP A 71 -11.14 -18.10 -3.97
CA ASP A 71 -10.85 -17.63 -2.62
C ASP A 71 -11.01 -16.11 -2.46
N VAL A 72 -11.26 -15.39 -3.55
CA VAL A 72 -11.48 -13.93 -3.52
C VAL A 72 -12.94 -13.64 -3.22
N LEU A 73 -13.19 -12.87 -2.18
CA LEU A 73 -14.54 -12.53 -1.74
C LEU A 73 -15.07 -11.28 -2.45
N LYS A 74 -14.25 -10.23 -2.50
CA LYS A 74 -14.65 -8.97 -3.12
C LYS A 74 -13.42 -8.16 -3.50
N THR A 75 -13.55 -7.39 -4.58
CA THR A 75 -12.51 -6.49 -5.06
C THR A 75 -13.09 -5.10 -5.26
N PHE A 76 -12.39 -4.09 -4.76
CA PHE A 76 -12.76 -2.69 -4.90
C PHE A 76 -11.64 -1.95 -5.63
N VAL A 77 -12.02 -0.95 -6.43
CA VAL A 77 -11.07 -0.10 -7.15
C VAL A 77 -11.30 1.34 -6.75
N TYR A 78 -10.22 2.03 -6.41
CA TYR A 78 -10.28 3.44 -6.03
C TYR A 78 -9.24 4.23 -6.81
N THR A 79 -9.55 5.51 -7.06
CA THR A 79 -8.56 6.47 -7.51
C THR A 79 -7.95 7.17 -6.28
N PRO A 80 -6.78 7.81 -6.40
CA PRO A 80 -6.14 8.45 -5.22
C PRO A 80 -7.00 9.50 -4.52
N ASP A 81 -7.87 10.17 -5.24
CA ASP A 81 -8.76 11.19 -4.68
C ASP A 81 -9.97 10.61 -3.94
N GLU A 82 -10.26 9.33 -4.12
CA GLU A 82 -11.37 8.65 -3.46
C GLU A 82 -10.99 8.05 -2.09
N VAL A 83 -9.71 8.00 -1.76
CA VAL A 83 -9.21 7.39 -0.53
C VAL A 83 -8.25 8.31 0.20
N VAL A 84 -8.16 8.10 1.51
CA VAL A 84 -7.12 8.76 2.30
C VAL A 84 -5.87 7.92 2.21
N GLN A 85 -4.83 8.47 1.60
CA GLN A 85 -3.54 7.81 1.49
C GLN A 85 -2.58 8.35 2.54
N GLN A 86 -1.84 7.43 3.14
CA GLN A 86 -0.75 7.77 4.03
C GLN A 86 0.50 7.08 3.51
N GLU A 87 1.50 7.85 3.15
CA GLU A 87 2.79 7.32 2.77
C GLU A 87 3.60 7.05 4.03
N ILE A 88 4.24 5.89 4.06
CA ILE A 88 5.12 5.50 5.16
C ILE A 88 6.55 5.59 4.67
N ALA A 89 7.36 6.36 5.37
CA ALA A 89 8.77 6.47 5.07
C ALA A 89 9.55 6.45 6.37
N LEU A 90 10.67 5.74 6.37
CA LEU A 90 11.57 5.71 7.50
C LEU A 90 12.72 6.67 7.23
N TYR A 91 12.92 7.61 8.13
CA TYR A 91 13.99 8.57 8.01
C TYR A 91 14.98 8.40 9.15
N LYS A 92 16.25 8.34 8.80
CA LYS A 92 17.33 8.41 9.75
C LYS A 92 17.86 9.85 9.73
N VAL A 93 17.55 10.60 10.77
CA VAL A 93 17.87 12.03 10.82
C VAL A 93 19.03 12.24 11.80
N THR A 94 20.04 12.98 11.38
CA THR A 94 21.15 13.34 12.25
C THR A 94 20.62 14.14 13.43
N ARG A 95 20.96 13.71 14.64
CA ARG A 95 20.52 14.35 15.84
C ARG A 95 21.20 15.70 15.98
N SER A 96 20.42 16.77 16.02
CA SER A 96 20.92 18.12 16.17
C SER A 96 19.91 18.94 16.96
N ARG A 97 20.32 20.15 17.32
CA ARG A 97 19.45 21.07 18.07
C ARG A 97 18.21 21.39 17.26
N GLY A 98 17.04 21.16 17.81
CA GLY A 98 15.77 21.48 17.18
C GLY A 98 15.17 20.36 16.33
N VAL A 99 15.88 19.26 16.10
CA VAL A 99 15.35 18.14 15.31
C VAL A 99 14.12 17.52 15.98
N GLU A 100 14.12 17.36 17.30
CA GLU A 100 12.99 16.80 18.02
C GLU A 100 11.75 17.68 17.88
N GLN A 101 11.92 18.99 17.91
CA GLN A 101 10.83 19.93 17.70
C GLN A 101 10.28 19.86 16.28
N LEU A 102 11.18 19.76 15.30
CA LEU A 102 10.78 19.61 13.89
C LEU A 102 9.97 18.33 13.68
N VAL A 103 10.40 17.24 14.30
CA VAL A 103 9.69 15.95 14.22
C VAL A 103 8.28 16.09 14.80
N ARG A 104 8.12 16.79 15.92
CA ARG A 104 6.80 17.01 16.53
C ARG A 104 5.91 17.88 15.67
N GLU A 105 6.46 18.92 15.05
CA GLU A 105 5.71 19.83 14.19
C GLU A 105 5.16 19.13 12.96
N HIS A 106 5.88 18.12 12.43
CA HIS A 106 5.45 17.37 11.26
C HIS A 106 4.62 16.13 11.59
N ASN A 107 4.31 15.94 12.87
CA ASN A 107 3.43 14.86 13.33
C ASN A 107 3.89 13.48 12.88
N VAL A 108 5.19 13.22 12.98
CA VAL A 108 5.78 11.92 12.64
C VAL A 108 6.05 11.13 13.91
N ARG A 109 6.15 9.81 13.77
CA ARG A 109 6.40 8.92 14.89
C ARG A 109 7.91 8.67 15.04
N ILE A 110 8.41 8.85 16.25
CA ILE A 110 9.79 8.52 16.56
C ILE A 110 9.84 7.01 16.88
N LEU A 111 10.63 6.26 16.10
CA LEU A 111 10.78 4.81 16.29
C LEU A 111 12.02 4.48 17.12
N GLU A 112 13.08 5.25 16.94
CA GLU A 112 14.35 5.00 17.62
C GLU A 112 15.11 6.31 17.82
N ILE A 113 15.71 6.48 18.98
CA ILE A 113 16.58 7.61 19.29
C ILE A 113 17.94 7.06 19.68
N ASP A 114 18.99 7.50 19.00
CA ASP A 114 20.38 7.20 19.33
C ASP A 114 21.11 8.52 19.59
N GLU A 115 22.35 8.44 20.04
CA GLU A 115 23.13 9.65 20.32
C GLU A 115 23.33 10.53 19.09
N ASP A 116 23.50 9.91 17.92
CA ASP A 116 23.84 10.60 16.69
C ASP A 116 22.65 10.79 15.72
N TYR A 117 21.54 10.05 15.89
CA TYR A 117 20.43 10.09 14.94
C TYR A 117 19.10 9.75 15.58
N ILE A 118 18.02 10.09 14.85
CA ILE A 118 16.63 9.73 15.19
C ILE A 118 16.04 9.03 13.99
N VAL A 119 15.40 7.88 14.19
CA VAL A 119 14.64 7.18 13.16
C VAL A 119 13.17 7.53 13.33
N VAL A 120 12.55 8.06 12.29
CA VAL A 120 11.15 8.49 12.33
C VAL A 120 10.35 7.82 11.23
N ASP A 121 9.07 7.65 11.50
CA ASP A 121 8.07 7.10 10.59
C ASP A 121 6.98 8.16 10.41
N GLY A 122 6.56 8.39 9.19
CA GLY A 122 5.52 9.38 8.96
C GLY A 122 5.26 9.66 7.50
N LYS A 123 4.47 10.69 7.25
CA LYS A 123 4.22 11.18 5.91
C LYS A 123 5.51 11.64 5.27
N LYS A 124 5.59 11.50 3.95
CA LYS A 124 6.69 12.06 3.18
C LYS A 124 6.75 13.57 3.43
N ILE A 125 7.81 13.99 4.06
CA ILE A 125 8.04 15.41 4.33
C ILE A 125 8.96 15.93 3.24
N THR A 126 8.49 16.94 2.50
CA THR A 126 9.33 17.64 1.54
C THR A 126 10.11 18.67 2.31
N ILE A 127 11.38 18.44 2.45
CA ILE A 127 12.28 19.37 3.10
C ILE A 127 12.85 20.35 2.06
#